data_f8fe5091140c6e117734933a1d5be0ce
#
_entry.id   f8fe5091140c6e117734933a1d5be0ce
#
_cell.length_a   1.000
_cell.length_b   1.000
_cell.length_c   1.000
_cell.angle_alpha   90.00
_cell.angle_beta   90.00
_cell.angle_gamma   90.00
#
_symmetry.space_group_name_H-M   'P 1'
#
loop_
_entity.id
_entity.type
_entity.pdbx_description
1 polymer ?
#
loop_
_entity_poly.entity_id
_entity_poly.type
_entity_poly.pdbx_seq_one_letter_code
_entity_poly.pdbx_strand_id
1 'polypeptide(L)'
;MCVLSIDIETFSDVDLTKCGVYAYSDSPAFEILLFAYAFDDEPTAVIDIACGETLPHRVLAALEDASIIKTAFNAQFERTCISRYLGRHLSSEGWQCTAVQSALLALPLSLDAVGEVLDIQRKKLKEGVDLVKFFSMPCKATKANGGRTRNFPEHDPEKWERFKTYCIRDVDAEREIRRKLQKYPIPDSEMELYRMDQEINDRGILVDQELVSSAVLCDNQYREMVTARAYELTGLSNPNSPAQIKSWLADRGVETESLDKKSVKSLMAETDGEVLEVLKLRLLMAKTSVKKYEAIERSVCSDGRVHGLLQFYGANRTGRWAGRLVQVQNLPQNHIVDLELARELVKNCLLYTSDA
;
A
#
# COMPACT_ATOMS: atom_id res chain seq x y z
N MET A 1 6.26 -27.79 20.10
CA MET A 1 5.56 -27.40 18.87
C MET A 1 6.62 -26.73 18.00
N CYS A 2 6.79 -27.20 16.76
CA CYS A 2 7.84 -26.69 15.86
C CYS A 2 7.44 -25.32 15.30
N VAL A 3 8.38 -24.39 15.24
CA VAL A 3 8.17 -23.03 14.75
C VAL A 3 9.16 -22.75 13.63
N LEU A 4 8.65 -22.22 12.52
CA LEU A 4 9.42 -21.74 11.39
C LEU A 4 9.29 -20.21 11.34
N SER A 5 10.36 -19.49 11.70
CA SER A 5 10.46 -18.04 11.56
C SER A 5 10.97 -17.69 10.17
N ILE A 6 10.36 -16.70 9.53
CA ILE A 6 10.58 -16.35 8.11
C ILE A 6 10.70 -14.84 7.96
N ASP A 7 11.56 -14.41 7.05
CA ASP A 7 11.59 -13.08 6.45
C ASP A 7 12.01 -13.20 4.99
N ILE A 8 11.47 -12.36 4.12
CA ILE A 8 11.76 -12.39 2.68
C ILE A 8 12.09 -11.01 2.14
N GLU A 9 13.02 -10.97 1.20
CA GLU A 9 13.26 -9.80 0.38
C GLU A 9 12.75 -10.03 -1.04
N THR A 10 12.06 -9.04 -1.57
CA THR A 10 11.34 -9.18 -2.84
C THR A 10 11.64 -8.04 -3.79
N PHE A 11 11.35 -8.23 -5.07
CA PHE A 11 11.31 -7.18 -6.08
C PHE A 11 9.96 -7.18 -6.78
N SER A 12 9.47 -5.99 -7.11
CA SER A 12 8.39 -5.78 -8.08
C SER A 12 8.55 -4.42 -8.75
N ASP A 13 7.97 -4.27 -9.93
CA ASP A 13 7.96 -3.01 -10.68
C ASP A 13 6.85 -2.05 -10.24
N VAL A 14 5.96 -2.51 -9.36
CA VAL A 14 4.88 -1.70 -8.79
C VAL A 14 5.18 -1.28 -7.35
N ASP A 15 4.62 -0.13 -6.94
CA ASP A 15 4.86 0.46 -5.62
C ASP A 15 3.97 -0.20 -4.56
N LEU A 16 4.56 -1.05 -3.71
CA LEU A 16 3.91 -1.74 -2.61
C LEU A 16 3.03 -0.82 -1.74
N THR A 17 3.50 0.40 -1.49
CA THR A 17 2.79 1.35 -0.61
C THR A 17 1.50 1.88 -1.22
N LYS A 18 1.39 1.84 -2.56
CA LYS A 18 0.23 2.31 -3.31
C LYS A 18 -0.74 1.21 -3.71
N CYS A 19 -0.24 0.01 -4.01
CA CYS A 19 -1.07 -1.08 -4.53
C CYS A 19 -1.37 -2.19 -3.51
N GLY A 20 -0.61 -2.26 -2.40
CA GLY A 20 -0.72 -3.33 -1.40
C GLY A 20 -0.04 -4.63 -1.84
N VAL A 21 0.16 -5.56 -0.88
CA VAL A 21 0.95 -6.77 -1.10
C VAL A 21 0.38 -7.70 -2.18
N TYR A 22 -0.95 -7.76 -2.32
CA TYR A 22 -1.58 -8.66 -3.29
C TYR A 22 -1.29 -8.21 -4.73
N ALA A 23 -1.57 -6.96 -5.08
CA ALA A 23 -1.26 -6.44 -6.41
C ALA A 23 0.25 -6.32 -6.65
N TYR A 24 1.03 -6.05 -5.59
CA TYR A 24 2.49 -6.07 -5.66
C TYR A 24 3.03 -7.44 -6.06
N SER A 25 2.54 -8.50 -5.42
CA SER A 25 2.97 -9.88 -5.73
C SER A 25 2.32 -10.45 -6.99
N ASP A 26 1.20 -9.89 -7.45
CA ASP A 26 0.51 -10.29 -8.69
C ASP A 26 1.17 -9.75 -9.96
N SER A 27 2.07 -8.76 -9.84
CA SER A 27 2.85 -8.27 -10.97
C SER A 27 3.65 -9.39 -11.65
N PRO A 28 3.68 -9.44 -12.99
CA PRO A 28 4.56 -10.38 -13.73
C PRO A 28 6.05 -10.20 -13.43
N ALA A 29 6.45 -9.03 -12.94
CA ALA A 29 7.84 -8.73 -12.57
C ALA A 29 8.16 -9.08 -11.11
N PHE A 30 7.19 -9.60 -10.35
CA PHE A 30 7.40 -9.97 -8.96
C PHE A 30 8.35 -11.17 -8.82
N GLU A 31 9.31 -11.03 -7.90
CA GLU A 31 10.26 -12.09 -7.54
C GLU A 31 10.55 -12.05 -6.04
N ILE A 32 10.74 -13.22 -5.43
CA ILE A 32 11.42 -13.33 -4.14
C ILE A 32 12.92 -13.38 -4.42
N LEU A 33 13.66 -12.46 -3.83
CA LEU A 33 15.12 -12.34 -4.00
C LEU A 33 15.87 -13.19 -2.98
N LEU A 34 15.51 -13.04 -1.71
CA LEU A 34 16.10 -13.71 -0.56
C LEU A 34 15.00 -14.33 0.31
N PHE A 35 15.28 -15.48 0.88
CA PHE A 35 14.40 -16.15 1.82
C PHE A 35 15.21 -16.55 3.06
N ALA A 36 15.08 -15.80 4.14
CA ALA A 36 15.70 -16.14 5.41
C ALA A 36 14.73 -16.91 6.30
N TYR A 37 15.25 -17.92 7.00
CA TYR A 37 14.43 -18.75 7.87
C TYR A 37 15.23 -19.38 9.03
N ALA A 38 14.51 -19.74 10.07
CA ALA A 38 15.04 -20.59 11.15
C ALA A 38 13.95 -21.47 11.72
N PHE A 39 14.28 -22.73 11.98
CA PHE A 39 13.43 -23.63 12.78
C PHE A 39 13.82 -23.53 14.26
N ASP A 40 12.84 -23.37 15.12
CA ASP A 40 12.99 -23.34 16.58
C ASP A 40 14.22 -22.49 17.02
N ASP A 41 15.26 -23.15 17.56
CA ASP A 41 16.49 -22.51 18.02
C ASP A 41 17.68 -22.69 17.05
N GLU A 42 17.44 -23.27 15.86
CA GLU A 42 18.48 -23.41 14.84
C GLU A 42 19.02 -22.04 14.39
N PRO A 43 20.27 -21.98 13.94
CA PRO A 43 20.82 -20.76 13.32
C PRO A 43 19.98 -20.32 12.12
N THR A 44 19.82 -19.02 11.94
CA THR A 44 19.11 -18.48 10.78
C THR A 44 19.93 -18.72 9.51
N ALA A 45 19.29 -19.33 8.51
CA ALA A 45 19.83 -19.54 7.17
C ALA A 45 19.15 -18.58 6.19
N VAL A 46 19.81 -18.24 5.10
CA VAL A 46 19.26 -17.48 3.97
C VAL A 46 19.46 -18.26 2.68
N ILE A 47 18.45 -18.26 1.85
CA ILE A 47 18.45 -18.86 0.50
C ILE A 47 18.49 -17.71 -0.50
N ASP A 48 19.47 -17.72 -1.39
CA ASP A 48 19.68 -16.73 -2.43
C ASP A 48 18.94 -17.15 -3.71
N ILE A 49 17.63 -16.90 -3.72
CA ILE A 49 16.76 -17.29 -4.83
C ILE A 49 17.14 -16.50 -6.10
N ALA A 50 17.52 -15.24 -5.97
CA ALA A 50 17.94 -14.41 -7.10
C ALA A 50 19.19 -14.96 -7.81
N CYS A 51 20.05 -15.69 -7.08
CA CYS A 51 21.22 -16.38 -7.65
C CYS A 51 20.97 -17.86 -7.99
N GLY A 52 19.71 -18.31 -7.98
CA GLY A 52 19.31 -19.64 -8.45
C GLY A 52 19.25 -20.72 -7.38
N GLU A 53 19.40 -20.37 -6.10
CA GLU A 53 19.14 -21.32 -5.02
C GLU A 53 17.65 -21.65 -4.89
N THR A 54 17.33 -22.84 -4.42
CA THR A 54 15.94 -23.29 -4.25
C THR A 54 15.61 -23.57 -2.79
N LEU A 55 14.33 -23.38 -2.44
CA LEU A 55 13.88 -23.66 -1.07
C LEU A 55 14.09 -25.14 -0.71
N PRO A 56 14.69 -25.44 0.45
CA PRO A 56 14.85 -26.82 0.93
C PRO A 56 13.50 -27.52 1.08
N HIS A 57 13.45 -28.82 0.79
CA HIS A 57 12.22 -29.63 0.93
C HIS A 57 11.60 -29.53 2.33
N ARG A 58 12.42 -29.46 3.38
CA ARG A 58 11.96 -29.27 4.77
C ARG A 58 11.17 -27.96 4.94
N VAL A 59 11.61 -26.88 4.30
CA VAL A 59 10.92 -25.57 4.34
C VAL A 59 9.61 -25.66 3.58
N LEU A 60 9.63 -26.22 2.37
CA LEU A 60 8.41 -26.38 1.55
C LEU A 60 7.36 -27.22 2.28
N ALA A 61 7.74 -28.34 2.90
CA ALA A 61 6.84 -29.17 3.69
C ALA A 61 6.27 -28.41 4.90
N ALA A 62 7.11 -27.63 5.61
CA ALA A 62 6.68 -26.86 6.77
C ALA A 62 5.72 -25.71 6.43
N LEU A 63 5.85 -25.10 5.26
CA LEU A 63 4.95 -24.04 4.79
C LEU A 63 3.51 -24.55 4.61
N GLU A 64 3.33 -25.82 4.26
CA GLU A 64 2.04 -26.47 4.03
C GLU A 64 1.46 -27.14 5.27
N ASP A 65 2.30 -27.50 6.22
CA ASP A 65 1.89 -28.21 7.43
C ASP A 65 1.28 -27.22 8.44
N ALA A 66 -0.04 -27.30 8.65
CA ALA A 66 -0.76 -26.48 9.63
C ALA A 66 -0.33 -26.75 11.09
N SER A 67 0.29 -27.89 11.38
CA SER A 67 0.80 -28.22 12.73
C SER A 67 2.11 -27.49 13.07
N ILE A 68 2.81 -26.99 12.06
CA ILE A 68 4.01 -26.16 12.23
C ILE A 68 3.58 -24.68 12.26
N ILE A 69 4.01 -23.97 13.29
CA ILE A 69 3.76 -22.52 13.38
C ILE A 69 4.73 -21.80 12.45
N LYS A 70 4.21 -21.03 11.51
CA LYS A 70 4.98 -20.07 10.70
C LYS A 70 4.88 -18.70 11.33
N THR A 71 6.00 -18.02 11.56
CA THR A 71 6.03 -16.67 12.15
C THR A 71 6.82 -15.70 11.28
N ALA A 72 6.34 -14.48 11.23
CA ALA A 72 7.03 -13.34 10.61
C ALA A 72 6.59 -12.05 11.28
N PHE A 73 7.37 -10.97 11.08
CA PHE A 73 6.93 -9.63 11.44
C PHE A 73 6.16 -9.02 10.26
N ASN A 74 4.82 -9.00 10.32
CA ASN A 74 3.88 -8.72 9.24
C ASN A 74 3.59 -9.93 8.34
N ALA A 75 3.32 -11.08 8.95
CA ALA A 75 3.18 -12.40 8.32
C ALA A 75 2.24 -12.47 7.11
N GLN A 76 1.32 -11.52 6.94
CA GLN A 76 0.50 -11.39 5.73
C GLN A 76 1.35 -11.15 4.48
N PHE A 77 2.42 -10.35 4.61
CA PHE A 77 3.31 -10.07 3.49
C PHE A 77 4.03 -11.35 3.04
N GLU A 78 4.67 -12.06 3.96
CA GLU A 78 5.40 -13.29 3.67
C GLU A 78 4.46 -14.34 3.09
N ARG A 79 3.31 -14.60 3.74
CA ARG A 79 2.35 -15.60 3.30
C ARG A 79 1.83 -15.33 1.88
N THR A 80 1.49 -14.07 1.58
CA THR A 80 0.98 -13.68 0.25
C THR A 80 2.06 -13.82 -0.82
N CYS A 81 3.26 -13.30 -0.57
CA CYS A 81 4.38 -13.37 -1.51
C CYS A 81 4.84 -14.82 -1.76
N ILE A 82 4.91 -15.63 -0.70
CA ILE A 82 5.29 -17.05 -0.81
C ILE A 82 4.19 -17.83 -1.56
N SER A 83 2.91 -17.54 -1.31
CA SER A 83 1.79 -18.13 -2.06
C SER A 83 1.92 -17.88 -3.56
N ARG A 84 2.28 -16.65 -3.94
CA ARG A 84 2.51 -16.28 -5.34
C ARG A 84 3.72 -17.00 -5.94
N TYR A 85 4.83 -17.03 -5.21
CA TYR A 85 6.06 -17.72 -5.64
C TYR A 85 5.84 -19.22 -5.87
N LEU A 86 5.07 -19.88 -4.99
CA LEU A 86 4.74 -21.30 -5.10
C LEU A 86 3.62 -21.58 -6.14
N GLY A 87 2.94 -20.56 -6.66
CA GLY A 87 1.81 -20.70 -7.58
C GLY A 87 0.58 -21.35 -6.93
N ARG A 88 0.46 -21.29 -5.58
CA ARG A 88 -0.64 -21.88 -4.82
C ARG A 88 -0.91 -21.10 -3.54
N HIS A 89 -2.17 -21.07 -3.14
CA HIS A 89 -2.59 -20.39 -1.92
C HIS A 89 -2.13 -21.13 -0.66
N LEU A 90 -1.45 -20.41 0.24
CA LEU A 90 -1.14 -20.87 1.60
C LEU A 90 -2.23 -20.40 2.55
N SER A 91 -2.88 -21.36 3.25
CA SER A 91 -3.87 -21.07 4.28
C SER A 91 -3.28 -20.16 5.36
N SER A 92 -4.13 -19.35 6.02
CA SER A 92 -3.76 -18.58 7.19
C SER A 92 -3.55 -19.44 8.45
N GLU A 93 -3.95 -20.72 8.40
CA GLU A 93 -3.75 -21.66 9.50
C GLU A 93 -2.26 -21.89 9.78
N GLY A 94 -1.93 -21.95 11.08
CA GLY A 94 -0.55 -22.09 11.52
C GLY A 94 0.31 -20.83 11.35
N TRP A 95 -0.20 -19.74 10.78
CA TRP A 95 0.54 -18.47 10.71
C TRP A 95 0.25 -17.58 11.93
N GLN A 96 1.32 -17.05 12.50
CA GLN A 96 1.28 -16.07 13.58
C GLN A 96 2.08 -14.83 13.17
N CYS A 97 1.54 -13.67 13.51
CA CYS A 97 2.15 -12.39 13.16
C CYS A 97 2.66 -11.68 14.42
N THR A 98 3.98 -11.52 14.53
CA THR A 98 4.60 -10.84 15.67
C THR A 98 4.25 -9.35 15.72
N ALA A 99 3.96 -8.71 14.58
CA ALA A 99 3.43 -7.34 14.54
C ALA A 99 2.02 -7.25 15.14
N VAL A 100 1.15 -8.24 14.88
CA VAL A 100 -0.20 -8.31 15.49
C VAL A 100 -0.09 -8.52 17.00
N GLN A 101 0.77 -9.43 17.46
CA GLN A 101 1.02 -9.63 18.89
C GLN A 101 1.54 -8.36 19.56
N SER A 102 2.44 -7.64 18.89
CA SER A 102 2.94 -6.33 19.37
C SER A 102 1.82 -5.29 19.46
N ALA A 103 0.94 -5.23 18.46
CA ALA A 103 -0.19 -4.32 18.42
C ALA A 103 -1.19 -4.56 19.56
N LEU A 104 -1.49 -5.83 19.86
CA LEU A 104 -2.35 -6.24 21.00
C LEU A 104 -1.80 -5.76 22.34
N LEU A 105 -0.49 -5.64 22.45
CA LEU A 105 0.21 -5.15 23.64
C LEU A 105 0.48 -3.64 23.61
N ALA A 106 -0.15 -2.91 22.68
CA ALA A 106 0.04 -1.48 22.45
C ALA A 106 1.49 -1.06 22.16
N LEU A 107 2.32 -1.98 21.65
CA LEU A 107 3.66 -1.72 21.18
C LEU A 107 3.62 -1.09 19.76
N PRO A 108 4.73 -0.50 19.28
CA PRO A 108 4.83 0.01 17.91
C PRO A 108 4.53 -1.04 16.84
N LEU A 109 4.26 -0.61 15.59
CA LEU A 109 3.92 -1.48 14.45
C LEU A 109 5.10 -1.76 13.51
N SER A 110 6.31 -1.36 13.85
CA SER A 110 7.51 -1.67 13.06
C SER A 110 8.50 -2.52 13.87
N LEU A 111 9.15 -3.45 13.20
CA LEU A 111 10.14 -4.37 13.79
C LEU A 111 11.21 -3.59 14.58
N ASP A 112 11.75 -2.52 13.99
CA ASP A 112 12.78 -1.68 14.59
C ASP A 112 12.30 -1.00 15.88
N ALA A 113 11.14 -0.33 15.83
CA ALA A 113 10.60 0.36 16.99
C ALA A 113 10.18 -0.58 18.11
N VAL A 114 9.63 -1.77 17.81
CA VAL A 114 9.35 -2.80 18.82
C VAL A 114 10.66 -3.30 19.44
N GLY A 115 11.67 -3.53 18.60
CA GLY A 115 12.98 -3.95 19.06
C GLY A 115 13.64 -2.93 20.00
N GLU A 116 13.47 -1.64 19.73
CA GLU A 116 13.95 -0.57 20.61
C GLU A 116 13.22 -0.58 21.97
N VAL A 117 11.88 -0.65 21.96
CA VAL A 117 11.06 -0.66 23.19
C VAL A 117 11.37 -1.89 24.05
N LEU A 118 11.58 -3.04 23.44
CA LEU A 118 11.88 -4.29 24.14
C LEU A 118 13.37 -4.47 24.45
N ASP A 119 14.22 -3.54 24.04
CA ASP A 119 15.67 -3.59 24.17
C ASP A 119 16.26 -4.96 23.75
N ILE A 120 16.00 -5.31 22.48
CA ILE A 120 16.57 -6.52 21.89
C ILE A 120 18.03 -6.30 21.53
N GLN A 121 18.84 -7.38 21.58
CA GLN A 121 20.27 -7.31 21.27
C GLN A 121 20.52 -7.30 19.76
N ARG A 122 19.71 -8.02 18.99
CA ARG A 122 19.86 -8.18 17.54
C ARG A 122 19.00 -7.18 16.80
N LYS A 123 19.39 -5.89 16.90
CA LYS A 123 18.64 -4.79 16.25
C LYS A 123 18.76 -4.85 14.73
N LYS A 124 17.73 -4.34 14.07
CA LYS A 124 17.69 -4.15 12.62
C LYS A 124 18.84 -3.27 12.14
N LEU A 125 19.43 -3.59 10.99
CA LEU A 125 20.51 -2.83 10.40
C LEU A 125 19.96 -1.52 9.80
N LYS A 126 20.49 -0.38 10.24
CA LYS A 126 20.07 0.96 9.74
C LYS A 126 20.23 1.14 8.23
N GLU A 127 21.18 0.43 7.62
CA GLU A 127 21.45 0.46 6.18
C GLU A 127 20.38 -0.27 5.34
N GLY A 128 19.48 -1.04 5.97
CA GLY A 128 18.48 -1.86 5.29
C GLY A 128 17.60 -1.07 4.34
N VAL A 129 17.21 0.16 4.69
CA VAL A 129 16.38 1.02 3.82
C VAL A 129 17.06 1.29 2.48
N ASP A 130 18.37 1.50 2.46
CA ASP A 130 19.11 1.79 1.23
C ASP A 130 19.34 0.50 0.41
N LEU A 131 19.51 -0.64 1.07
CA LEU A 131 19.62 -1.95 0.42
C LEU A 131 18.29 -2.36 -0.23
N VAL A 132 17.18 -2.21 0.49
CA VAL A 132 15.83 -2.43 -0.05
C VAL A 132 15.58 -1.52 -1.25
N LYS A 133 15.87 -0.21 -1.15
CA LYS A 133 15.73 0.70 -2.30
C LYS A 133 16.57 0.29 -3.49
N PHE A 134 17.76 -0.26 -3.25
CA PHE A 134 18.68 -0.62 -4.30
C PHE A 134 18.25 -1.89 -5.05
N PHE A 135 17.84 -2.96 -4.33
CA PHE A 135 17.54 -4.26 -4.93
C PHE A 135 16.05 -4.53 -5.12
N SER A 136 15.19 -4.02 -4.23
CA SER A 136 13.76 -4.35 -4.19
C SER A 136 12.86 -3.38 -4.96
N MET A 137 13.42 -2.28 -5.49
CA MET A 137 12.66 -1.26 -6.21
C MET A 137 13.26 -0.96 -7.58
N PRO A 138 12.42 -0.55 -8.57
CA PRO A 138 12.92 -0.02 -9.83
C PRO A 138 13.82 1.19 -9.63
N CYS A 139 14.88 1.30 -10.42
CA CYS A 139 15.75 2.47 -10.45
C CYS A 139 15.56 3.27 -11.74
N LYS A 140 15.93 4.56 -11.71
CA LYS A 140 15.89 5.39 -12.92
C LYS A 140 17.03 5.01 -13.85
N ALA A 141 16.72 4.85 -15.14
CA ALA A 141 17.72 4.71 -16.17
C ALA A 141 18.56 5.98 -16.27
N THR A 142 19.87 5.86 -16.12
CA THR A 142 20.84 6.95 -16.22
C THR A 142 22.06 6.50 -17.03
N LYS A 143 22.86 7.44 -17.55
CA LYS A 143 24.13 7.12 -18.20
C LYS A 143 25.09 6.40 -17.23
N ALA A 144 25.10 6.80 -15.97
CA ALA A 144 25.98 6.25 -14.92
C ALA A 144 25.68 4.78 -14.60
N ASN A 145 24.41 4.35 -14.70
CA ASN A 145 24.02 2.97 -14.45
C ASN A 145 23.83 2.13 -15.72
N GLY A 146 24.30 2.61 -16.89
CA GLY A 146 24.19 1.91 -18.16
C GLY A 146 22.77 1.83 -18.72
N GLY A 147 21.84 2.70 -18.27
CA GLY A 147 20.45 2.75 -18.73
C GLY A 147 19.54 1.69 -18.09
N ARG A 148 19.99 0.98 -17.07
CA ARG A 148 19.18 -0.07 -16.41
C ARG A 148 18.08 0.54 -15.53
N THR A 149 16.98 -0.20 -15.44
CA THR A 149 15.81 0.15 -14.60
C THR A 149 15.69 -0.71 -13.35
N ARG A 150 16.60 -1.68 -13.16
CA ARG A 150 16.67 -2.58 -12.02
C ARG A 150 18.13 -2.89 -11.66
N ASN A 151 18.41 -3.10 -10.39
CA ASN A 151 19.69 -3.60 -9.92
C ASN A 151 19.58 -5.10 -9.59
N PHE A 152 20.58 -5.86 -9.98
CA PHE A 152 20.75 -7.30 -9.73
C PHE A 152 21.94 -7.54 -8.81
N PRO A 153 22.12 -8.74 -8.23
CA PRO A 153 23.24 -9.06 -7.34
C PRO A 153 24.62 -8.70 -7.91
N GLU A 154 24.84 -8.96 -9.18
CA GLU A 154 26.10 -8.72 -9.89
C GLU A 154 26.46 -7.22 -10.05
N HIS A 155 25.50 -6.32 -9.90
CA HIS A 155 25.77 -4.88 -10.01
C HIS A 155 26.45 -4.29 -8.78
N ASP A 156 26.32 -4.94 -7.62
CA ASP A 156 27.03 -4.58 -6.39
C ASP A 156 27.08 -5.79 -5.43
N PRO A 157 28.01 -6.72 -5.63
CA PRO A 157 28.12 -7.94 -4.83
C PRO A 157 28.32 -7.70 -3.34
N GLU A 158 29.02 -6.60 -2.96
CA GLU A 158 29.24 -6.27 -1.56
C GLU A 158 27.93 -5.85 -0.88
N LYS A 159 27.12 -5.01 -1.55
CA LYS A 159 25.79 -4.67 -1.04
C LYS A 159 24.89 -5.90 -1.00
N TRP A 160 25.04 -6.84 -1.94
CA TRP A 160 24.24 -8.07 -1.95
C TRP A 160 24.52 -8.94 -0.73
N GLU A 161 25.80 -9.14 -0.36
CA GLU A 161 26.15 -9.87 0.87
C GLU A 161 25.63 -9.16 2.13
N ARG A 162 25.65 -7.82 2.15
CA ARG A 162 25.03 -7.05 3.23
C ARG A 162 23.51 -7.19 3.25
N PHE A 163 22.88 -7.31 2.10
CA PHE A 163 21.43 -7.53 1.99
C PHE A 163 21.02 -8.92 2.50
N LYS A 164 21.81 -9.96 2.23
CA LYS A 164 21.64 -11.27 2.86
C LYS A 164 21.77 -11.21 4.38
N THR A 165 22.77 -10.50 4.85
CA THR A 165 22.97 -10.30 6.30
C THR A 165 21.79 -9.52 6.91
N TYR A 166 21.22 -8.56 6.19
CA TYR A 166 20.07 -7.79 6.62
C TYR A 166 18.83 -8.70 6.77
N CYS A 167 18.50 -9.53 5.77
CA CYS A 167 17.39 -10.47 5.80
C CYS A 167 17.53 -11.49 6.98
N ILE A 168 18.75 -12.02 7.23
CA ILE A 168 19.03 -12.86 8.41
C ILE A 168 18.74 -12.11 9.72
N ARG A 169 19.13 -10.84 9.80
CA ARG A 169 18.94 -10.03 11.01
C ARG A 169 17.48 -9.75 11.30
N ASP A 170 16.65 -9.58 10.28
CA ASP A 170 15.21 -9.35 10.46
C ASP A 170 14.54 -10.60 11.06
N VAL A 171 14.89 -11.82 10.63
CA VAL A 171 14.47 -13.07 11.28
C VAL A 171 14.96 -13.17 12.73
N ASP A 172 16.23 -12.89 12.98
CA ASP A 172 16.81 -12.96 14.33
C ASP A 172 16.13 -11.97 15.28
N ALA A 173 15.84 -10.74 14.80
CA ALA A 173 15.15 -9.71 15.56
C ALA A 173 13.70 -10.12 15.87
N GLU A 174 12.96 -10.63 14.88
CA GLU A 174 11.60 -11.16 15.07
C GLU A 174 11.57 -12.26 16.12
N ARG A 175 12.47 -13.23 16.03
CA ARG A 175 12.58 -14.34 16.99
C ARG A 175 12.87 -13.86 18.42
N GLU A 176 13.73 -12.87 18.58
CA GLU A 176 14.03 -12.30 19.91
C GLU A 176 12.81 -11.55 20.47
N ILE A 177 12.12 -10.75 19.66
CA ILE A 177 10.86 -10.09 20.03
C ILE A 177 9.84 -11.15 20.46
N ARG A 178 9.57 -12.14 19.60
CA ARG A 178 8.61 -13.21 19.87
C ARG A 178 8.90 -13.94 21.18
N ARG A 179 10.17 -14.25 21.49
CA ARG A 179 10.57 -14.87 22.78
C ARG A 179 10.24 -13.95 23.97
N LYS A 180 10.47 -12.65 23.85
CA LYS A 180 10.11 -11.68 24.90
C LYS A 180 8.59 -11.58 25.09
N LEU A 181 7.83 -11.66 24.00
CA LEU A 181 6.37 -11.61 24.01
C LEU A 181 5.70 -12.95 24.35
N GLN A 182 6.43 -14.04 24.44
CA GLN A 182 5.89 -15.39 24.71
C GLN A 182 5.06 -15.48 25.99
N LYS A 183 5.33 -14.60 26.98
CA LYS A 183 4.57 -14.50 28.22
C LYS A 183 3.17 -13.91 28.05
N TYR A 184 2.91 -13.32 26.90
CA TYR A 184 1.66 -12.63 26.56
C TYR A 184 1.11 -13.21 25.25
N PRO A 185 0.62 -14.45 25.23
CA PRO A 185 0.11 -15.08 24.01
C PRO A 185 -1.12 -14.32 23.51
N ILE A 186 -1.32 -14.36 22.19
CA ILE A 186 -2.55 -13.84 21.57
C ILE A 186 -3.72 -14.72 22.07
N PRO A 187 -4.79 -14.16 22.63
CA PRO A 187 -5.99 -14.93 23.00
C PRO A 187 -6.60 -15.65 21.79
N ASP A 188 -7.16 -16.84 22.03
CA ASP A 188 -7.75 -17.65 20.95
C ASP A 188 -8.81 -16.88 20.16
N SER A 189 -9.67 -16.11 20.84
CA SER A 189 -10.68 -15.25 20.21
C SER A 189 -10.08 -14.20 19.26
N GLU A 190 -8.94 -13.59 19.65
CA GLU A 190 -8.25 -12.62 18.81
C GLU A 190 -7.53 -13.31 17.65
N MET A 191 -7.05 -14.52 17.84
CA MET A 191 -6.45 -15.32 16.78
C MET A 191 -7.49 -15.74 15.73
N GLU A 192 -8.72 -16.08 16.16
CA GLU A 192 -9.84 -16.36 15.26
C GLU A 192 -10.20 -15.12 14.41
N LEU A 193 -10.27 -13.95 15.03
CA LEU A 193 -10.52 -12.68 14.33
C LEU A 193 -9.37 -12.33 13.36
N TYR A 194 -8.13 -12.59 13.75
CA TYR A 194 -6.98 -12.40 12.84
C TYR A 194 -7.06 -13.32 11.63
N ARG A 195 -7.42 -14.59 11.82
CA ARG A 195 -7.62 -15.53 10.69
C ARG A 195 -8.77 -15.07 9.78
N MET A 196 -9.88 -14.63 10.36
CA MET A 196 -11.00 -14.04 9.60
C MET A 196 -10.55 -12.83 8.78
N ASP A 197 -9.73 -11.93 9.35
CA ASP A 197 -9.14 -10.80 8.62
C ASP A 197 -8.34 -11.28 7.41
N GLN A 198 -7.51 -12.31 7.60
CA GLN A 198 -6.72 -12.87 6.50
C GLN A 198 -7.60 -13.48 5.41
N GLU A 199 -8.66 -14.22 5.77
CA GLU A 199 -9.60 -14.80 4.81
C GLU A 199 -10.38 -13.75 4.03
N ILE A 200 -10.83 -12.67 4.68
CA ILE A 200 -11.49 -11.54 4.04
C ILE A 200 -10.54 -10.87 3.04
N ASN A 201 -9.29 -10.65 3.44
CA ASN A 201 -8.28 -10.04 2.60
C ASN A 201 -7.90 -10.94 1.41
N ASP A 202 -7.76 -12.25 1.62
CA ASP A 202 -7.49 -13.23 0.57
C ASP A 202 -8.63 -13.36 -0.43
N ARG A 203 -9.88 -13.27 0.03
CA ARG A 203 -11.08 -13.31 -0.83
C ARG A 203 -11.17 -12.06 -1.70
N GLY A 204 -10.83 -10.89 -1.16
CA GLY A 204 -10.96 -9.61 -1.83
C GLY A 204 -12.41 -9.28 -2.26
N ILE A 205 -12.55 -8.17 -2.96
CA ILE A 205 -13.83 -7.65 -3.48
C ILE A 205 -13.74 -7.54 -5.00
N LEU A 206 -14.67 -8.16 -5.71
CA LEU A 206 -14.77 -8.04 -7.17
C LEU A 206 -15.12 -6.60 -7.56
N VAL A 207 -14.45 -6.10 -8.59
CA VAL A 207 -14.57 -4.72 -9.06
C VAL A 207 -15.12 -4.68 -10.47
N ASP A 208 -16.03 -3.76 -10.72
CA ASP A 208 -16.43 -3.37 -12.07
C ASP A 208 -15.32 -2.48 -12.66
N GLN A 209 -14.34 -3.12 -13.31
CA GLN A 209 -13.16 -2.46 -13.85
C GLN A 209 -13.51 -1.46 -14.97
N GLU A 210 -14.55 -1.75 -15.76
CA GLU A 210 -15.03 -0.85 -16.80
C GLU A 210 -15.56 0.45 -16.19
N LEU A 211 -16.38 0.35 -15.14
CA LEU A 211 -16.85 1.54 -14.42
C LEU A 211 -15.70 2.32 -13.80
N VAL A 212 -14.72 1.64 -13.22
CA VAL A 212 -13.55 2.28 -12.58
C VAL A 212 -12.72 3.05 -13.59
N SER A 213 -12.32 2.43 -14.68
CA SER A 213 -11.50 3.07 -15.72
C SER A 213 -12.24 4.21 -16.43
N SER A 214 -13.53 4.03 -16.70
CA SER A 214 -14.37 5.09 -17.26
C SER A 214 -14.52 6.27 -16.31
N ALA A 215 -14.71 6.03 -15.02
CA ALA A 215 -14.78 7.11 -14.02
C ALA A 215 -13.48 7.91 -13.92
N VAL A 216 -12.33 7.25 -13.98
CA VAL A 216 -11.01 7.89 -14.00
C VAL A 216 -10.83 8.71 -15.29
N LEU A 217 -11.20 8.14 -16.44
CA LEU A 217 -11.12 8.84 -17.72
C LEU A 217 -12.01 10.09 -17.75
N CYS A 218 -13.27 9.96 -17.33
CA CYS A 218 -14.21 11.09 -17.24
C CYS A 218 -13.67 12.21 -16.32
N ASP A 219 -13.12 11.88 -15.14
CA ASP A 219 -12.55 12.89 -14.24
C ASP A 219 -11.35 13.58 -14.85
N ASN A 220 -10.47 12.86 -15.55
CA ASN A 220 -9.32 13.44 -16.23
C ASN A 220 -9.75 14.43 -17.32
N GLN A 221 -10.67 14.06 -18.19
CA GLN A 221 -11.21 14.94 -19.23
C GLN A 221 -11.87 16.18 -18.62
N TYR A 222 -12.69 15.98 -17.58
CA TYR A 222 -13.33 17.09 -16.89
C TYR A 222 -12.33 18.04 -16.23
N ARG A 223 -11.28 17.51 -15.60
CA ARG A 223 -10.20 18.31 -15.01
C ARG A 223 -9.43 19.12 -16.04
N GLU A 224 -9.15 18.52 -17.19
CA GLU A 224 -8.49 19.23 -18.30
C GLU A 224 -9.34 20.43 -18.77
N MET A 225 -10.64 20.23 -18.94
CA MET A 225 -11.57 21.31 -19.33
C MET A 225 -11.66 22.40 -18.27
N VAL A 226 -11.82 22.04 -16.99
CA VAL A 226 -11.90 22.99 -15.88
C VAL A 226 -10.59 23.77 -15.75
N THR A 227 -9.45 23.10 -15.94
CA THR A 227 -8.13 23.75 -15.90
C THR A 227 -7.92 24.69 -17.08
N ALA A 228 -8.30 24.28 -18.30
CA ALA A 228 -8.23 25.13 -19.47
C ALA A 228 -9.10 26.38 -19.30
N ARG A 229 -10.32 26.24 -18.80
CA ARG A 229 -11.21 27.39 -18.52
C ARG A 229 -10.63 28.31 -17.45
N ALA A 230 -10.04 27.75 -16.39
CA ALA A 230 -9.37 28.54 -15.35
C ALA A 230 -8.15 29.29 -15.90
N TYR A 231 -7.40 28.67 -16.84
CA TYR A 231 -6.28 29.32 -17.54
C TYR A 231 -6.76 30.46 -18.41
N GLU A 232 -7.81 30.28 -19.21
CA GLU A 232 -8.40 31.34 -20.04
C GLU A 232 -8.80 32.58 -19.24
N LEU A 233 -9.43 32.38 -18.08
CA LEU A 233 -9.87 33.46 -17.21
C LEU A 233 -8.73 34.17 -16.47
N THR A 234 -7.73 33.39 -16.03
CA THR A 234 -6.72 33.93 -15.11
C THR A 234 -5.39 34.28 -15.78
N GLY A 235 -5.05 33.63 -16.90
CA GLY A 235 -3.72 33.67 -17.51
C GLY A 235 -2.61 33.07 -16.69
N LEU A 236 -2.94 32.34 -15.58
CA LEU A 236 -1.96 31.76 -14.67
C LEU A 236 -1.33 30.50 -15.26
N SER A 237 -0.01 30.36 -15.15
CA SER A 237 0.70 29.17 -15.62
C SER A 237 0.26 27.89 -14.89
N ASN A 238 -0.20 28.01 -13.66
CA ASN A 238 -0.79 26.90 -12.89
C ASN A 238 -2.02 27.41 -12.10
N PRO A 239 -3.23 27.35 -12.68
CA PRO A 239 -4.46 27.76 -12.01
C PRO A 239 -4.83 26.92 -10.78
N ASN A 240 -4.11 25.80 -10.54
CA ASN A 240 -4.30 25.00 -9.33
C ASN A 240 -3.35 25.39 -8.20
N SER A 241 -2.37 26.24 -8.43
CA SER A 241 -1.43 26.72 -7.42
C SER A 241 -2.12 27.69 -6.44
N PRO A 242 -2.16 27.37 -5.11
CA PRO A 242 -2.73 28.30 -4.13
C PRO A 242 -2.04 29.67 -4.12
N ALA A 243 -0.73 29.71 -4.33
CA ALA A 243 0.03 30.95 -4.35
C ALA A 243 -0.36 31.84 -5.53
N GLN A 244 -0.45 31.26 -6.74
CA GLN A 244 -0.82 32.03 -7.94
C GLN A 244 -2.26 32.51 -7.87
N ILE A 245 -3.21 31.68 -7.41
CA ILE A 245 -4.61 32.10 -7.24
C ILE A 245 -4.76 33.21 -6.21
N LYS A 246 -4.04 33.14 -5.07
CA LYS A 246 -4.08 34.22 -4.07
C LYS A 246 -3.57 35.56 -4.64
N SER A 247 -2.45 35.53 -5.37
CA SER A 247 -1.93 36.72 -6.03
C SER A 247 -2.96 37.32 -7.02
N TRP A 248 -3.55 36.45 -7.86
CA TRP A 248 -4.56 36.85 -8.85
C TRP A 248 -5.81 37.44 -8.21
N LEU A 249 -6.26 36.91 -7.04
CA LEU A 249 -7.37 37.43 -6.26
C LEU A 249 -7.02 38.79 -5.64
N ALA A 250 -5.84 38.95 -5.07
CA ALA A 250 -5.37 40.19 -4.47
C ALA A 250 -5.31 41.33 -5.49
N ASP A 251 -4.85 41.05 -6.72
CA ASP A 251 -4.84 42.00 -7.83
C ASP A 251 -6.27 42.52 -8.20
N ARG A 252 -7.32 41.78 -7.76
CA ARG A 252 -8.74 42.11 -7.94
C ARG A 252 -9.42 42.59 -6.65
N GLY A 253 -8.63 42.92 -5.64
CA GLY A 253 -9.11 43.45 -4.36
C GLY A 253 -9.70 42.40 -3.41
N VAL A 254 -9.45 41.09 -3.68
CA VAL A 254 -9.92 39.99 -2.83
C VAL A 254 -8.73 39.38 -2.08
N GLU A 255 -8.59 39.71 -0.82
CA GLU A 255 -7.54 39.16 0.04
C GLU A 255 -8.02 37.93 0.78
N THR A 256 -7.16 36.88 0.85
CA THR A 256 -7.45 35.66 1.59
C THR A 256 -6.18 34.97 2.08
N GLU A 257 -6.21 34.48 3.30
CA GLU A 257 -5.11 33.68 3.87
C GLU A 257 -5.22 32.20 3.49
N SER A 258 -6.41 31.70 3.18
CA SER A 258 -6.66 30.29 2.87
C SER A 258 -7.56 30.12 1.65
N LEU A 259 -7.27 29.07 0.87
CA LEU A 259 -8.13 28.58 -0.23
C LEU A 259 -8.71 27.19 0.10
N ASP A 260 -8.93 26.89 1.37
CA ASP A 260 -9.68 25.71 1.77
C ASP A 260 -11.17 25.83 1.37
N LYS A 261 -11.88 24.70 1.41
CA LYS A 261 -13.28 24.61 0.97
C LYS A 261 -14.21 25.62 1.69
N LYS A 262 -13.94 25.92 2.96
CA LYS A 262 -14.76 26.82 3.77
C LYS A 262 -14.49 28.27 3.36
N SER A 263 -13.23 28.67 3.30
CA SER A 263 -12.80 30.01 2.89
C SER A 263 -13.26 30.35 1.48
N VAL A 264 -13.08 29.41 0.52
CA VAL A 264 -13.55 29.62 -0.86
C VAL A 264 -15.06 29.81 -0.92
N LYS A 265 -15.85 29.04 -0.16
CA LYS A 265 -17.31 29.21 -0.10
C LYS A 265 -17.74 30.57 0.48
N SER A 266 -17.04 31.08 1.51
CA SER A 266 -17.28 32.42 2.02
C SER A 266 -17.01 33.49 0.97
N LEU A 267 -15.85 33.42 0.31
CA LEU A 267 -15.49 34.36 -0.75
C LEU A 267 -16.50 34.35 -1.91
N MET A 268 -16.99 33.16 -2.28
CA MET A 268 -18.03 33.06 -3.34
C MET A 268 -19.35 33.74 -2.99
N ALA A 269 -19.68 33.93 -1.72
CA ALA A 269 -20.87 34.66 -1.29
C ALA A 269 -20.70 36.18 -1.36
N GLU A 270 -19.46 36.65 -1.40
CA GLU A 270 -19.09 38.06 -1.36
C GLU A 270 -18.56 38.60 -2.72
N THR A 271 -18.43 37.72 -3.72
CA THR A 271 -17.83 38.03 -5.02
C THR A 271 -18.78 37.67 -6.16
N ASP A 272 -18.59 38.30 -7.30
CA ASP A 272 -19.35 38.07 -8.54
C ASP A 272 -18.44 37.96 -9.77
N GLY A 273 -19.06 37.90 -10.96
CA GLY A 273 -18.35 37.89 -12.24
C GLY A 273 -17.24 36.85 -12.37
N GLU A 274 -16.12 37.30 -12.89
CA GLU A 274 -14.94 36.45 -13.18
C GLU A 274 -14.35 35.83 -11.91
N VAL A 275 -14.29 36.57 -10.80
CA VAL A 275 -13.77 36.08 -9.52
C VAL A 275 -14.61 34.94 -8.99
N LEU A 276 -15.93 35.05 -9.02
CA LEU A 276 -16.84 33.99 -8.61
C LEU A 276 -16.67 32.74 -9.48
N GLU A 277 -16.50 32.91 -10.80
CA GLU A 277 -16.27 31.78 -11.71
C GLU A 277 -14.96 31.05 -11.39
N VAL A 278 -13.86 31.79 -11.21
CA VAL A 278 -12.56 31.19 -10.83
C VAL A 278 -12.62 30.48 -9.49
N LEU A 279 -13.32 31.03 -8.50
CA LEU A 279 -13.52 30.35 -7.22
C LEU A 279 -14.34 29.04 -7.34
N LYS A 280 -15.38 29.03 -8.21
CA LYS A 280 -16.13 27.80 -8.54
C LYS A 280 -15.21 26.76 -9.20
N LEU A 281 -14.43 27.15 -10.20
CA LEU A 281 -13.47 26.26 -10.87
C LEU A 281 -12.44 25.72 -9.87
N ARG A 282 -11.95 26.53 -8.94
CA ARG A 282 -11.05 26.11 -7.87
C ARG A 282 -11.65 25.00 -6.98
N LEU A 283 -12.94 25.10 -6.61
CA LEU A 283 -13.62 24.03 -5.88
C LEU A 283 -13.76 22.76 -6.69
N LEU A 284 -14.00 22.85 -7.99
CA LEU A 284 -14.09 21.70 -8.89
C LEU A 284 -12.74 20.99 -9.02
N MET A 285 -11.65 21.72 -9.25
CA MET A 285 -10.29 21.19 -9.31
C MET A 285 -9.85 20.55 -7.99
N ALA A 286 -10.33 21.04 -6.85
CA ALA A 286 -10.00 20.51 -5.54
C ALA A 286 -10.77 19.22 -5.14
N LYS A 287 -11.74 18.76 -5.94
CA LYS A 287 -12.48 17.54 -5.65
C LYS A 287 -11.54 16.32 -5.70
N THR A 288 -11.68 15.43 -4.71
CA THR A 288 -10.84 14.24 -4.55
C THR A 288 -11.62 12.92 -4.59
N SER A 289 -12.91 12.97 -4.95
CA SER A 289 -13.79 11.79 -4.93
C SER A 289 -13.30 10.65 -5.83
N VAL A 290 -12.69 10.97 -6.96
CA VAL A 290 -12.18 10.00 -7.94
C VAL A 290 -10.89 9.31 -7.47
N LYS A 291 -10.15 9.87 -6.51
CA LYS A 291 -8.95 9.22 -5.94
C LYS A 291 -9.18 7.80 -5.43
N LYS A 292 -10.43 7.47 -5.06
CA LYS A 292 -10.78 6.10 -4.67
C LYS A 292 -10.83 5.15 -5.85
N TYR A 293 -11.31 5.61 -7.00
CA TYR A 293 -11.26 4.84 -8.25
C TYR A 293 -9.83 4.64 -8.73
N GLU A 294 -8.99 5.68 -8.66
CA GLU A 294 -7.55 5.54 -8.93
C GLU A 294 -6.86 4.55 -7.97
N ALA A 295 -7.26 4.51 -6.69
CA ALA A 295 -6.75 3.56 -5.72
C ALA A 295 -7.19 2.13 -6.04
N ILE A 296 -8.45 1.94 -6.50
CA ILE A 296 -8.96 0.65 -6.96
C ILE A 296 -8.16 0.19 -8.19
N GLU A 297 -8.01 1.05 -9.21
CA GLU A 297 -7.30 0.74 -10.45
C GLU A 297 -5.86 0.27 -10.20
N ARG A 298 -5.16 0.92 -9.25
CA ARG A 298 -3.80 0.52 -8.87
C ARG A 298 -3.72 -0.77 -8.04
N SER A 299 -4.83 -1.18 -7.43
CA SER A 299 -4.85 -2.28 -6.45
C SER A 299 -5.60 -3.50 -6.95
N VAL A 300 -6.25 -3.43 -8.12
CA VAL A 300 -6.94 -4.57 -8.70
C VAL A 300 -5.93 -5.60 -9.18
N CYS A 301 -6.16 -6.86 -8.81
CA CYS A 301 -5.35 -7.99 -9.22
C CYS A 301 -5.87 -8.62 -10.53
N SER A 302 -5.10 -9.54 -11.08
CA SER A 302 -5.40 -10.23 -12.34
C SER A 302 -6.73 -11.00 -12.34
N ASP A 303 -7.24 -11.36 -11.17
CA ASP A 303 -8.56 -11.99 -10.99
C ASP A 303 -9.74 -10.99 -10.96
N GLY A 304 -9.47 -9.70 -11.15
CA GLY A 304 -10.47 -8.63 -11.14
C GLY A 304 -10.90 -8.19 -9.74
N ARG A 305 -10.19 -8.60 -8.69
CA ARG A 305 -10.51 -8.26 -7.30
C ARG A 305 -9.47 -7.31 -6.70
N VAL A 306 -9.91 -6.54 -5.72
CA VAL A 306 -9.02 -5.80 -4.83
C VAL A 306 -8.94 -6.56 -3.50
N HIS A 307 -7.74 -6.96 -3.15
CA HIS A 307 -7.41 -7.71 -1.94
C HIS A 307 -6.74 -6.83 -0.88
N GLY A 308 -6.61 -7.33 0.36
CA GLY A 308 -5.88 -6.63 1.41
C GLY A 308 -6.50 -5.30 1.84
N LEU A 309 -7.83 -5.22 1.85
CA LEU A 309 -8.59 -3.99 2.16
C LEU A 309 -8.67 -3.66 3.65
N LEU A 310 -8.33 -4.62 4.51
CA LEU A 310 -8.39 -4.49 5.96
C LEU A 310 -7.03 -4.78 6.60
N GLN A 311 -6.81 -4.20 7.75
CA GLN A 311 -5.70 -4.53 8.65
C GLN A 311 -6.25 -4.77 10.05
N PHE A 312 -6.08 -6.00 10.52
CA PHE A 312 -6.38 -6.36 11.91
C PHE A 312 -5.53 -5.53 12.87
N TYR A 313 -6.17 -4.98 13.91
CA TYR A 313 -5.53 -4.07 14.87
C TYR A 313 -4.85 -2.83 14.25
N GLY A 314 -5.22 -2.44 13.04
CA GLY A 314 -4.58 -1.34 12.30
C GLY A 314 -4.77 0.04 12.93
N ALA A 315 -5.82 0.21 13.78
CA ALA A 315 -6.00 1.38 14.62
C ALA A 315 -5.40 1.12 16.01
N ASN A 316 -4.09 1.19 16.13
CA ASN A 316 -3.27 0.72 17.24
C ASN A 316 -3.79 1.16 18.64
N ARG A 317 -4.28 2.42 18.79
CA ARG A 317 -4.76 2.93 20.07
C ARG A 317 -6.07 2.32 20.56
N THR A 318 -6.87 1.75 19.66
CA THR A 318 -8.24 1.29 19.95
C THR A 318 -8.47 -0.18 19.62
N GLY A 319 -7.48 -0.87 19.03
CA GLY A 319 -7.59 -2.26 18.59
C GLY A 319 -8.59 -2.51 17.47
N ARG A 320 -9.09 -1.46 16.79
CA ARG A 320 -10.04 -1.61 15.70
C ARG A 320 -9.33 -2.01 14.41
N TRP A 321 -10.04 -2.69 13.51
CA TRP A 321 -9.61 -2.81 12.14
C TRP A 321 -9.43 -1.45 11.48
N ALA A 322 -8.38 -1.30 10.69
CA ALA A 322 -8.19 -0.14 9.81
C ALA A 322 -8.43 -0.55 8.37
N GLY A 323 -9.07 0.32 7.59
CA GLY A 323 -9.15 0.18 6.15
C GLY A 323 -7.82 0.51 5.49
N ARG A 324 -7.50 -0.25 4.46
CA ARG A 324 -6.31 -0.06 3.62
C ARG A 324 -6.71 0.28 2.19
N LEU A 325 -5.78 0.78 1.41
CA LEU A 325 -5.95 1.09 -0.01
C LEU A 325 -7.19 1.98 -0.27
N VAL A 326 -8.29 1.38 -0.66
CA VAL A 326 -9.54 2.08 -0.99
C VAL A 326 -10.25 2.62 0.26
N GLN A 327 -10.01 2.03 1.44
CA GLN A 327 -10.73 2.35 2.68
C GLN A 327 -12.26 2.28 2.48
N VAL A 328 -12.76 1.09 2.16
CA VAL A 328 -14.17 0.85 1.80
C VAL A 328 -15.17 1.35 2.85
N GLN A 329 -14.80 1.32 4.13
CA GLN A 329 -15.63 1.86 5.22
C GLN A 329 -15.84 3.38 5.17
N ASN A 330 -15.04 4.10 4.37
CA ASN A 330 -15.12 5.54 4.18
C ASN A 330 -15.70 5.92 2.80
N LEU A 331 -16.36 4.99 2.12
CA LEU A 331 -17.10 5.31 0.90
C LEU A 331 -18.31 6.17 1.26
N PRO A 332 -18.61 7.24 0.51
CA PRO A 332 -19.77 8.08 0.77
C PRO A 332 -21.06 7.27 0.53
N GLN A 333 -22.08 7.58 1.31
CA GLN A 333 -23.41 7.07 1.06
C GLN A 333 -23.93 7.63 -0.27
N ASN A 334 -24.54 6.77 -1.06
CA ASN A 334 -25.11 7.14 -2.36
C ASN A 334 -26.55 7.65 -2.18
N HIS A 335 -26.86 8.81 -2.80
CA HIS A 335 -28.16 9.44 -2.79
C HIS A 335 -28.72 9.66 -4.22
N ILE A 336 -28.08 9.06 -5.23
CA ILE A 336 -28.53 9.15 -6.62
C ILE A 336 -29.78 8.30 -6.79
N VAL A 337 -30.86 8.88 -7.30
CA VAL A 337 -32.17 8.21 -7.45
C VAL A 337 -32.08 7.04 -8.44
N ASP A 338 -31.43 7.25 -9.57
CA ASP A 338 -31.17 6.21 -10.57
C ASP A 338 -29.67 5.93 -10.66
N LEU A 339 -29.21 5.00 -9.84
CA LEU A 339 -27.81 4.63 -9.76
C LEU A 339 -27.34 3.84 -10.99
N GLU A 340 -28.22 3.03 -11.58
CA GLU A 340 -27.88 2.22 -12.76
C GLU A 340 -27.67 3.10 -13.98
N LEU A 341 -28.58 4.02 -14.24
CA LEU A 341 -28.43 5.01 -15.29
C LEU A 341 -27.15 5.84 -15.08
N ALA A 342 -26.86 6.27 -13.85
CA ALA A 342 -25.64 7.02 -13.57
C ALA A 342 -24.37 6.22 -13.86
N ARG A 343 -24.36 4.92 -13.57
CA ARG A 343 -23.24 4.02 -13.90
C ARG A 343 -23.08 3.83 -15.41
N GLU A 344 -24.19 3.66 -16.14
CA GLU A 344 -24.18 3.54 -17.60
C GLU A 344 -23.63 4.82 -18.25
N LEU A 345 -24.08 6.00 -17.79
CA LEU A 345 -23.57 7.27 -18.28
C LEU A 345 -22.07 7.42 -18.07
N VAL A 346 -21.56 6.98 -16.91
CA VAL A 346 -20.12 6.99 -16.64
C VAL A 346 -19.39 6.00 -17.54
N LYS A 347 -19.88 4.78 -17.72
CA LYS A 347 -19.25 3.77 -18.59
C LYS A 347 -19.19 4.22 -20.04
N ASN A 348 -20.22 4.90 -20.52
CA ASN A 348 -20.24 5.46 -21.88
C ASN A 348 -19.44 6.77 -22.00
N CYS A 349 -18.86 7.27 -20.89
CA CYS A 349 -18.13 8.54 -20.82
C CYS A 349 -18.91 9.74 -21.37
N LEU A 350 -20.23 9.73 -21.19
CA LEU A 350 -21.11 10.81 -21.62
C LEU A 350 -21.05 11.97 -20.62
N LEU A 351 -19.96 12.76 -20.68
CA LEU A 351 -19.81 13.97 -19.86
C LEU A 351 -20.79 15.09 -20.25
N TYR A 352 -21.40 14.98 -21.42
CA TYR A 352 -22.39 15.91 -21.96
C TYR A 352 -23.58 15.15 -22.57
N THR A 353 -24.65 15.01 -21.81
CA THR A 353 -25.96 15.21 -22.38
C THR A 353 -26.25 16.70 -22.23
N SER A 354 -25.87 17.48 -23.24
CA SER A 354 -26.37 18.86 -23.38
C SER A 354 -27.88 18.78 -23.44
N ASP A 355 -28.50 19.75 -22.80
CA ASP A 355 -29.92 20.05 -22.87
C ASP A 355 -30.84 19.18 -21.99
N ALA A 356 -30.75 19.44 -20.70
CA ALA A 356 -31.91 19.45 -19.82
C ALA A 356 -31.78 20.60 -18.80
#